data_aceb4d04f6316013dc35f9bdefbe87aa
#
_entry.id   aceb4d04f6316013dc35f9bdefbe87aa
#
_cell.length_a   1.000
_cell.length_b   1.000
_cell.length_c   1.000
_cell.angle_alpha   90.00
_cell.angle_beta   90.00
_cell.angle_gamma   90.00
#
_symmetry.space_group_name_H-M   'P 1'
#
loop_
_entity.id
_entity.type
_entity.pdbx_description
1 polymer ?
#
loop_
_entity_poly.entity_id
_entity_poly.type
_entity_poly.pdbx_seq_one_letter_code
_entity_poly.pdbx_strand_id
1 'polypeptide(L)'
;VEHTTFGKQLIHNFLYKACKVSGDWTMADYAKRFIASAKEKIGDKKVLCALSGGVDSSVAAILLSKAVGKQLTCIFVDHGLLRKNEGDEVEQIFRHQFDINLIRVNCADRFLGKLSGVSEPEKKRKIIGEEFIRVFEEEAKKIGTVDFLVQGTIYPDVIESGTGDASVIKSHHNVGGLPDYVDFKEIIEPLRNLFKDEVRKLGTE
;
A
#
# COMPACT_ATOMS: atom_id res chain seq x y z
N VAL A 1 -1.17 -20.44 21.72
CA VAL A 1 -0.66 -21.56 20.92
C VAL A 1 0.83 -21.72 21.12
N GLU A 2 1.60 -20.65 21.08
CA GLU A 2 3.07 -20.70 21.24
C GLU A 2 3.52 -21.03 22.68
N HIS A 3 2.66 -20.83 23.66
CA HIS A 3 2.93 -21.12 25.08
C HIS A 3 2.62 -22.57 25.49
N THR A 4 2.26 -23.43 24.55
CA THR A 4 2.00 -24.86 24.78
C THR A 4 2.77 -25.73 23.81
N THR A 5 3.36 -26.83 24.33
CA THR A 5 4.18 -27.75 23.55
C THR A 5 3.44 -28.35 22.34
N PHE A 6 2.14 -28.57 22.45
CA PHE A 6 1.31 -29.19 21.39
C PHE A 6 0.35 -28.24 20.71
N GLY A 7 0.48 -26.93 20.93
CA GLY A 7 -0.48 -25.95 20.41
C GLY A 7 -0.61 -25.94 18.88
N LYS A 8 0.49 -25.99 18.17
CA LYS A 8 0.48 -26.08 16.70
C LYS A 8 -0.18 -27.36 16.21
N GLN A 9 0.10 -28.49 16.85
CA GLN A 9 -0.48 -29.78 16.48
C GLN A 9 -2.00 -29.82 16.75
N LEU A 10 -2.44 -29.22 17.85
CA LEU A 10 -3.86 -29.12 18.19
C LEU A 10 -4.61 -28.32 17.11
N ILE A 11 -4.09 -27.16 16.71
CA ILE A 11 -4.69 -26.35 15.64
C ILE A 11 -4.65 -27.11 14.30
N HIS A 12 -3.52 -27.72 13.97
CA HIS A 12 -3.41 -28.55 12.76
C HIS A 12 -4.46 -29.66 12.73
N ASN A 13 -4.59 -30.41 13.83
CA ASN A 13 -5.61 -31.47 13.91
C ASN A 13 -7.03 -30.91 13.80
N PHE A 14 -7.31 -29.79 14.43
CA PHE A 14 -8.62 -29.14 14.32
C PHE A 14 -8.92 -28.72 12.86
N LEU A 15 -7.99 -28.00 12.23
CA LEU A 15 -8.21 -27.52 10.87
C LEU A 15 -8.32 -28.67 9.85
N TYR A 16 -7.38 -29.62 9.88
CA TYR A 16 -7.29 -30.63 8.83
C TYR A 16 -8.11 -31.89 9.10
N LYS A 17 -8.24 -32.31 10.38
CA LYS A 17 -8.99 -33.54 10.71
C LYS A 17 -10.45 -33.25 11.05
N ALA A 18 -10.75 -32.20 11.81
CA ALA A 18 -12.11 -31.87 12.19
C ALA A 18 -12.81 -31.02 11.12
N CYS A 19 -12.20 -29.86 10.72
CA CYS A 19 -12.79 -28.94 9.74
C CYS A 19 -12.53 -29.36 8.29
N LYS A 20 -11.61 -30.29 8.04
CA LYS A 20 -11.23 -30.79 6.69
C LYS A 20 -10.86 -29.67 5.71
N VAL A 21 -10.14 -28.66 6.20
CA VAL A 21 -9.64 -27.56 5.36
C VAL A 21 -8.63 -28.10 4.36
N SER A 22 -8.72 -27.69 3.10
CA SER A 22 -7.86 -28.17 1.99
C SER A 22 -6.41 -27.71 2.10
N GLY A 23 -6.14 -26.59 2.76
CA GLY A 23 -4.78 -26.03 2.89
C GLY A 23 -4.22 -25.45 1.57
N ASP A 24 -5.09 -25.05 0.67
CA ASP A 24 -4.78 -24.54 -0.67
C ASP A 24 -4.49 -23.02 -0.73
N TRP A 25 -4.44 -22.35 0.43
CA TRP A 25 -4.09 -20.95 0.50
C TRP A 25 -2.58 -20.75 0.29
N THR A 26 -2.19 -20.33 -0.90
CA THR A 26 -0.81 -20.01 -1.26
C THR A 26 -0.69 -18.59 -1.79
N MET A 27 0.47 -17.96 -1.63
CA MET A 27 0.69 -16.60 -2.12
C MET A 27 0.75 -16.55 -3.65
N ALA A 28 1.28 -17.58 -4.29
CA ALA A 28 1.29 -17.70 -5.75
C ALA A 28 -0.14 -17.74 -6.33
N ASP A 29 -1.04 -18.51 -5.73
CA ASP A 29 -2.44 -18.57 -6.16
C ASP A 29 -3.20 -17.29 -5.82
N TYR A 30 -2.88 -16.67 -4.68
CA TYR A 30 -3.40 -15.35 -4.35
C TYR A 30 -3.03 -14.32 -5.41
N ALA A 31 -1.73 -14.24 -5.78
CA ALA A 31 -1.25 -13.32 -6.80
C ALA A 31 -1.98 -13.52 -8.14
N LYS A 32 -2.07 -14.77 -8.62
CA LYS A 32 -2.77 -15.10 -9.87
C LYS A 32 -4.22 -14.67 -9.87
N ARG A 33 -4.96 -15.01 -8.81
CA ARG A 33 -6.39 -14.65 -8.67
C ARG A 33 -6.57 -13.13 -8.58
N PHE A 34 -5.74 -12.45 -7.79
CA PHE A 34 -5.81 -11.00 -7.66
C PHE A 34 -5.53 -10.31 -8.99
N ILE A 35 -4.45 -10.68 -9.69
CA ILE A 35 -4.08 -10.10 -10.99
C ILE A 35 -5.22 -10.26 -12.01
N ALA A 36 -5.82 -11.45 -12.09
CA ALA A 36 -6.94 -11.70 -13.00
C ALA A 36 -8.16 -10.82 -12.66
N SER A 37 -8.56 -10.79 -11.40
CA SER A 37 -9.68 -9.96 -10.92
C SER A 37 -9.44 -8.46 -11.09
N ALA A 38 -8.23 -7.99 -10.79
CA ALA A 38 -7.87 -6.58 -10.95
C ALA A 38 -7.88 -6.17 -12.43
N LYS A 39 -7.38 -7.02 -13.32
CA LYS A 39 -7.40 -6.78 -14.76
C LYS A 39 -8.83 -6.66 -15.31
N GLU A 40 -9.72 -7.54 -14.89
CA GLU A 40 -11.14 -7.50 -15.28
C GLU A 40 -11.85 -6.25 -14.76
N LYS A 41 -11.62 -5.93 -13.47
CA LYS A 41 -12.25 -4.78 -12.80
C LYS A 41 -11.80 -3.43 -13.36
N ILE A 42 -10.50 -3.28 -13.62
CA ILE A 42 -9.90 -2.02 -14.06
C ILE A 42 -10.16 -1.79 -15.56
N GLY A 43 -10.09 -2.85 -16.38
CA GLY A 43 -10.24 -2.74 -17.82
C GLY A 43 -9.16 -1.82 -18.42
N ASP A 44 -9.59 -0.77 -19.12
CA ASP A 44 -8.75 0.23 -19.79
C ASP A 44 -8.49 1.52 -18.97
N LYS A 45 -8.92 1.54 -17.72
CA LYS A 45 -8.89 2.72 -16.86
C LYS A 45 -7.55 2.97 -16.23
N LYS A 46 -7.32 4.23 -15.81
CA LYS A 46 -6.09 4.67 -15.16
C LYS A 46 -6.11 4.40 -13.66
N VAL A 47 -4.97 3.98 -13.15
CA VAL A 47 -4.75 3.63 -11.74
C VAL A 47 -3.60 4.46 -11.17
N LEU A 48 -3.79 5.00 -9.98
CA LEU A 48 -2.79 5.75 -9.24
C LEU A 48 -2.40 5.03 -7.95
N CYS A 49 -1.12 5.00 -7.65
CA CYS A 49 -0.58 4.38 -6.43
C CYS A 49 0.36 5.35 -5.72
N ALA A 50 0.14 5.56 -4.43
CA ALA A 50 1.10 6.26 -3.58
C ALA A 50 2.16 5.29 -3.08
N LEU A 51 3.43 5.53 -3.45
CA LEU A 51 4.58 4.77 -2.96
C LEU A 51 5.21 5.48 -1.76
N SER A 52 5.31 4.77 -0.64
CA SER A 52 5.98 5.25 0.57
C SER A 52 7.42 4.75 0.70
N GLY A 53 7.91 3.91 -0.23
CA GLY A 53 9.16 3.17 -0.09
C GLY A 53 9.05 1.93 0.81
N GLY A 54 7.93 1.73 1.51
CA GLY A 54 7.67 0.56 2.35
C GLY A 54 7.31 -0.69 1.54
N VAL A 55 7.51 -1.87 2.15
CA VAL A 55 7.24 -3.18 1.52
C VAL A 55 5.80 -3.29 1.03
N ASP A 56 4.82 -2.82 1.80
CA ASP A 56 3.40 -3.01 1.47
C ASP A 56 3.01 -2.24 0.21
N SER A 57 3.33 -0.95 0.15
CA SER A 57 3.06 -0.14 -1.04
C SER A 57 3.82 -0.65 -2.27
N SER A 58 5.02 -1.19 -2.08
CA SER A 58 5.82 -1.77 -3.16
C SER A 58 5.19 -3.05 -3.71
N VAL A 59 4.79 -3.98 -2.85
CA VAL A 59 4.13 -5.22 -3.26
C VAL A 59 2.78 -4.93 -3.93
N ALA A 60 2.00 -3.99 -3.40
CA ALA A 60 0.75 -3.56 -3.99
C ALA A 60 0.96 -3.01 -5.42
N ALA A 61 1.95 -2.13 -5.60
CA ALA A 61 2.27 -1.54 -6.90
C ALA A 61 2.74 -2.60 -7.92
N ILE A 62 3.58 -3.55 -7.50
CA ILE A 62 4.08 -4.63 -8.37
C ILE A 62 2.93 -5.56 -8.79
N LEU A 63 2.03 -5.95 -7.87
CA LEU A 63 0.85 -6.73 -8.22
C LEU A 63 -0.01 -6.04 -9.25
N LEU A 64 -0.28 -4.75 -9.06
CA LEU A 64 -1.06 -3.97 -10.01
C LEU A 64 -0.36 -3.79 -11.35
N SER A 65 0.97 -3.58 -11.36
CA SER A 65 1.72 -3.48 -12.62
C SER A 65 1.64 -4.76 -13.45
N LYS A 66 1.64 -5.94 -12.79
CA LYS A 66 1.42 -7.24 -13.45
C LYS A 66 0.00 -7.37 -14.02
N ALA A 67 -0.98 -6.68 -13.44
CA ALA A 67 -2.38 -6.72 -13.89
C ALA A 67 -2.67 -5.74 -15.05
N VAL A 68 -2.20 -4.49 -14.93
CA VAL A 68 -2.62 -3.38 -15.81
C VAL A 68 -1.47 -2.65 -16.51
N GLY A 69 -0.22 -3.04 -16.24
CA GLY A 69 0.96 -2.48 -16.92
C GLY A 69 1.05 -0.96 -16.82
N LYS A 70 1.16 -0.29 -17.97
CA LYS A 70 1.34 1.17 -18.10
C LYS A 70 0.14 2.02 -17.70
N GLN A 71 -1.01 1.42 -17.42
CA GLN A 71 -2.17 2.13 -16.86
C GLN A 71 -1.93 2.55 -15.40
N LEU A 72 -0.98 1.88 -14.71
CA LEU A 72 -0.55 2.23 -13.36
C LEU A 72 0.49 3.35 -13.39
N THR A 73 0.21 4.43 -12.67
CA THR A 73 1.19 5.46 -12.34
C THR A 73 1.44 5.47 -10.84
N CYS A 74 2.70 5.42 -10.44
CA CYS A 74 3.11 5.50 -9.04
C CYS A 74 3.70 6.88 -8.75
N ILE A 75 3.27 7.51 -7.66
CA ILE A 75 3.85 8.75 -7.15
C ILE A 75 4.67 8.42 -5.91
N PHE A 76 5.95 8.72 -5.94
CA PHE A 76 6.89 8.59 -4.82
C PHE A 76 7.31 9.97 -4.35
N VAL A 77 6.93 10.33 -3.12
CA VAL A 77 7.25 11.63 -2.52
C VAL A 77 8.53 11.50 -1.69
N ASP A 78 9.58 12.14 -2.16
CA ASP A 78 10.84 12.28 -1.41
C ASP A 78 10.72 13.50 -0.50
N HIS A 79 10.40 13.24 0.75
CA HIS A 79 10.15 14.24 1.79
C HIS A 79 11.41 14.63 2.59
N GLY A 80 12.60 14.16 2.19
CA GLY A 80 13.86 14.46 2.85
C GLY A 80 14.11 13.74 4.19
N LEU A 81 13.21 12.85 4.60
CA LEU A 81 13.31 12.03 5.82
C LEU A 81 13.53 10.55 5.50
N LEU A 82 13.86 10.24 4.26
CA LEU A 82 14.20 8.91 3.79
C LEU A 82 15.54 8.44 4.34
N ARG A 83 15.77 7.13 4.32
CA ARG A 83 17.10 6.58 4.59
C ARG A 83 18.06 6.99 3.48
N LYS A 84 19.35 6.88 3.77
CA LYS A 84 20.39 7.17 2.78
C LYS A 84 20.17 6.33 1.52
N ASN A 85 20.10 6.98 0.36
CA ASN A 85 19.91 6.40 -0.97
C ASN A 85 18.55 5.71 -1.21
N GLU A 86 17.64 5.69 -0.24
CA GLU A 86 16.34 5.00 -0.37
C GLU A 86 15.52 5.48 -1.59
N GLY A 87 15.50 6.79 -1.83
CA GLY A 87 14.81 7.36 -2.99
C GLY A 87 15.38 6.88 -4.32
N ASP A 88 16.70 6.77 -4.43
CA ASP A 88 17.38 6.31 -5.65
C ASP A 88 17.17 4.81 -5.85
N GLU A 89 17.20 4.02 -4.77
CA GLU A 89 16.91 2.58 -4.79
C GLU A 89 15.48 2.31 -5.26
N VAL A 90 14.50 3.03 -4.71
CA VAL A 90 13.10 2.93 -5.15
C VAL A 90 12.97 3.27 -6.63
N GLU A 91 13.55 4.36 -7.08
CA GLU A 91 13.49 4.76 -8.48
C GLU A 91 14.14 3.72 -9.40
N GLN A 92 15.30 3.21 -9.04
CA GLN A 92 16.01 2.17 -9.79
C GLN A 92 15.16 0.89 -9.91
N ILE A 93 14.57 0.41 -8.81
CA ILE A 93 13.75 -0.79 -8.80
C ILE A 93 12.52 -0.61 -9.69
N PHE A 94 11.74 0.44 -9.45
CA PHE A 94 10.45 0.60 -10.11
C PHE A 94 10.55 0.97 -11.58
N ARG A 95 11.53 1.77 -11.99
CA ARG A 95 11.72 2.14 -13.40
C ARG A 95 12.41 1.08 -14.23
N HIS A 96 13.45 0.43 -13.67
CA HIS A 96 14.33 -0.44 -14.47
C HIS A 96 13.99 -1.92 -14.35
N GLN A 97 13.51 -2.39 -13.18
CA GLN A 97 13.16 -3.79 -13.01
C GLN A 97 11.70 -4.09 -13.37
N PHE A 98 10.78 -3.18 -13.06
CA PHE A 98 9.35 -3.42 -13.26
C PHE A 98 8.71 -2.56 -14.36
N ASP A 99 9.46 -1.66 -15.00
CA ASP A 99 8.96 -0.77 -16.05
C ASP A 99 7.65 -0.03 -15.68
N ILE A 100 7.56 0.41 -14.42
CA ILE A 100 6.39 1.13 -13.89
C ILE A 100 6.53 2.62 -14.19
N ASN A 101 5.43 3.27 -14.53
CA ASN A 101 5.39 4.73 -14.62
C ASN A 101 5.57 5.32 -13.22
N LEU A 102 6.77 5.78 -12.90
CA LEU A 102 7.11 6.37 -11.61
C LEU A 102 7.34 7.88 -11.74
N ILE A 103 6.61 8.64 -10.95
CA ILE A 103 6.82 10.08 -10.72
C ILE A 103 7.48 10.24 -9.35
N ARG A 104 8.77 10.60 -9.33
CA ARG A 104 9.46 10.99 -8.10
C ARG A 104 9.35 12.49 -7.91
N VAL A 105 8.85 12.90 -6.77
CA VAL A 105 8.67 14.31 -6.41
C VAL A 105 9.59 14.65 -5.25
N ASN A 106 10.61 15.45 -5.49
CA ASN A 106 11.49 15.92 -4.43
C ASN A 106 10.86 17.15 -3.74
N CYS A 107 10.45 16.95 -2.49
CA CYS A 107 9.81 17.97 -1.65
C CYS A 107 10.53 18.16 -0.31
N ALA A 108 11.81 17.76 -0.21
CA ALA A 108 12.57 17.81 1.03
C ALA A 108 12.50 19.17 1.73
N ASP A 109 12.77 20.26 1.03
CA ASP A 109 12.75 21.61 1.59
C ASP A 109 11.38 22.00 2.14
N ARG A 110 10.31 21.57 1.46
CA ARG A 110 8.93 21.83 1.85
C ARG A 110 8.57 21.15 3.17
N PHE A 111 8.93 19.87 3.32
CA PHE A 111 8.70 19.13 4.56
C PHE A 111 9.58 19.60 5.70
N LEU A 112 10.88 19.76 5.47
CA LEU A 112 11.82 20.20 6.48
C LEU A 112 11.51 21.63 6.99
N GLY A 113 11.08 22.52 6.09
CA GLY A 113 10.65 23.87 6.47
C GLY A 113 9.44 23.85 7.41
N LYS A 114 8.44 23.00 7.17
CA LYS A 114 7.26 22.87 8.05
C LYS A 114 7.55 22.18 9.37
N LEU A 115 8.57 21.33 9.41
CA LEU A 115 9.01 20.65 10.64
C LEU A 115 9.96 21.48 11.50
N SER A 116 10.46 22.61 10.99
CA SER A 116 11.37 23.49 11.71
C SER A 116 10.73 23.97 13.02
N GLY A 117 11.45 23.80 14.15
CA GLY A 117 10.99 24.17 15.48
C GLY A 117 9.92 23.26 16.09
N VAL A 118 9.48 22.21 15.40
CA VAL A 118 8.50 21.25 15.94
C VAL A 118 9.25 20.13 16.65
N SER A 119 9.08 19.99 17.97
CA SER A 119 9.71 18.96 18.81
C SER A 119 8.77 17.77 19.08
N GLU A 120 7.46 18.00 19.18
CA GLU A 120 6.47 17.01 19.57
C GLU A 120 6.28 15.94 18.47
N PRO A 121 6.45 14.64 18.76
CA PRO A 121 6.39 13.57 17.76
C PRO A 121 5.05 13.48 17.04
N GLU A 122 3.93 13.61 17.76
CA GLU A 122 2.60 13.50 17.18
C GLU A 122 2.29 14.66 16.22
N LYS A 123 2.75 15.87 16.59
CA LYS A 123 2.62 17.03 15.72
C LYS A 123 3.45 16.88 14.44
N LYS A 124 4.66 16.33 14.55
CA LYS A 124 5.49 16.00 13.36
C LYS A 124 4.77 15.04 12.44
N ARG A 125 4.19 13.96 13.01
CA ARG A 125 3.46 12.95 12.24
C ARG A 125 2.29 13.55 11.46
N LYS A 126 1.50 14.40 12.11
CA LYS A 126 0.37 15.11 11.47
C LYS A 126 0.84 16.01 10.33
N ILE A 127 1.87 16.82 10.57
CA ILE A 127 2.43 17.71 9.53
C ILE A 127 2.92 16.92 8.33
N ILE A 128 3.66 15.83 8.56
CA ILE A 128 4.18 14.98 7.48
C ILE A 128 3.02 14.37 6.69
N GLY A 129 2.01 13.83 7.36
CA GLY A 129 0.88 13.21 6.68
C GLY A 129 0.05 14.19 5.87
N GLU A 130 -0.31 15.35 6.44
CA GLU A 130 -1.04 16.39 5.72
C GLU A 130 -0.28 16.89 4.50
N GLU A 131 1.02 17.09 4.63
CA GLU A 131 1.83 17.59 3.53
C GLU A 131 2.02 16.54 2.43
N PHE A 132 2.17 15.26 2.82
CA PHE A 132 2.24 14.15 1.87
C PHE A 132 0.97 14.12 0.99
N ILE A 133 -0.20 14.27 1.58
CA ILE A 133 -1.46 14.29 0.85
C ILE A 133 -1.52 15.44 -0.12
N ARG A 134 -1.14 16.65 0.32
CA ARG A 134 -1.14 17.84 -0.55
C ARG A 134 -0.24 17.66 -1.78
N VAL A 135 0.99 17.16 -1.55
CA VAL A 135 1.92 16.88 -2.66
C VAL A 135 1.34 15.83 -3.59
N PHE A 136 0.76 14.75 -3.03
CA PHE A 136 0.14 13.70 -3.81
C PHE A 136 -1.02 14.21 -4.67
N GLU A 137 -1.89 15.06 -4.11
CA GLU A 137 -2.98 15.73 -4.84
C GLU A 137 -2.50 16.63 -5.96
N GLU A 138 -1.47 17.44 -5.70
CA GLU A 138 -0.87 18.32 -6.68
C GLU A 138 -0.36 17.54 -7.89
N GLU A 139 0.31 16.40 -7.66
CA GLU A 139 0.81 15.54 -8.73
C GLU A 139 -0.32 14.75 -9.42
N ALA A 140 -1.30 14.26 -8.69
CA ALA A 140 -2.46 13.58 -9.25
C ALA A 140 -3.23 14.48 -10.22
N LYS A 141 -3.41 15.76 -9.89
CA LYS A 141 -4.04 16.74 -10.78
C LYS A 141 -3.30 16.93 -12.12
N LYS A 142 -1.96 16.83 -12.12
CA LYS A 142 -1.16 16.93 -13.36
C LYS A 142 -1.35 15.71 -14.27
N ILE A 143 -1.65 14.55 -13.71
CA ILE A 143 -1.90 13.30 -14.45
C ILE A 143 -3.26 13.33 -15.14
N GLY A 144 -4.20 14.14 -14.63
CA GLY A 144 -5.57 14.26 -15.12
C GLY A 144 -6.49 13.20 -14.49
N THR A 145 -7.52 12.78 -15.22
CA THR A 145 -8.53 11.84 -14.69
C THR A 145 -7.91 10.48 -14.37
N VAL A 146 -8.09 10.05 -13.15
CA VAL A 146 -7.69 8.73 -12.64
C VAL A 146 -8.90 8.08 -12.02
N ASP A 147 -9.18 6.83 -12.36
CA ASP A 147 -10.39 6.12 -11.91
C ASP A 147 -10.18 5.39 -10.59
N PHE A 148 -8.99 4.86 -10.35
CA PHE A 148 -8.71 4.01 -9.19
C PHE A 148 -7.48 4.49 -8.40
N LEU A 149 -7.61 4.49 -7.06
CA LEU A 149 -6.50 4.70 -6.14
C LEU A 149 -6.10 3.37 -5.50
N VAL A 150 -4.80 3.08 -5.44
CA VAL A 150 -4.26 1.90 -4.77
C VAL A 150 -3.76 2.26 -3.38
N GLN A 151 -4.17 1.48 -2.39
CA GLN A 151 -3.67 1.57 -1.02
C GLN A 151 -3.05 0.25 -0.57
N GLY A 152 -1.92 0.34 0.12
CA GLY A 152 -1.20 -0.82 0.68
C GLY A 152 -1.72 -1.25 2.06
N THR A 153 -3.01 -1.10 2.34
CA THR A 153 -3.65 -1.55 3.59
C THR A 153 -3.48 -3.05 3.77
N ILE A 154 -3.06 -3.51 4.95
CA ILE A 154 -2.93 -4.92 5.32
C ILE A 154 -3.95 -5.31 6.40
N TYR A 155 -4.14 -6.61 6.63
CA TYR A 155 -5.17 -7.08 7.55
C TYR A 155 -5.04 -6.58 9.00
N PRO A 156 -3.85 -6.46 9.60
CA PRO A 156 -3.67 -5.80 10.90
C PRO A 156 -4.22 -4.38 10.96
N ASP A 157 -4.03 -3.58 9.91
CA ASP A 157 -4.55 -2.20 9.84
C ASP A 157 -6.08 -2.17 9.94
N VAL A 158 -6.73 -3.16 9.32
CA VAL A 158 -8.20 -3.31 9.36
C VAL A 158 -8.69 -3.66 10.76
N ILE A 159 -7.99 -4.55 11.48
CA ILE A 159 -8.36 -4.98 12.84
C ILE A 159 -8.13 -3.84 13.83
N GLU A 160 -6.98 -3.18 13.77
CA GLU A 160 -6.59 -2.11 14.70
C GLU A 160 -7.48 -0.86 14.54
N SER A 161 -7.98 -0.60 13.34
CA SER A 161 -8.89 0.52 13.07
C SER A 161 -10.31 0.31 13.60
N GLY A 162 -10.64 -0.88 14.12
CA GLY A 162 -11.96 -1.23 14.63
C GLY A 162 -13.00 -1.53 13.54
N THR A 163 -14.08 -2.22 13.92
CA THR A 163 -15.17 -2.65 13.01
C THR A 163 -16.18 -1.53 12.68
N GLY A 164 -15.87 -0.28 13.00
CA GLY A 164 -16.73 0.87 12.69
C GLY A 164 -16.33 1.52 11.39
N ASP A 165 -17.29 1.69 10.51
CA ASP A 165 -17.31 2.41 9.22
C ASP A 165 -15.96 2.72 8.53
N ALA A 166 -15.91 2.53 7.22
CA ALA A 166 -14.75 2.81 6.35
C ALA A 166 -14.10 4.21 6.55
N SER A 167 -14.77 5.12 7.26
CA SER A 167 -14.26 6.44 7.67
C SER A 167 -13.22 6.38 8.80
N VAL A 168 -13.22 5.34 9.66
CA VAL A 168 -12.28 5.22 10.78
C VAL A 168 -10.95 4.61 10.32
N ILE A 169 -10.95 3.73 9.31
CA ILE A 169 -9.73 3.20 8.67
C ILE A 169 -8.85 4.33 8.12
N LYS A 170 -9.45 5.47 7.81
CA LYS A 170 -8.77 6.67 7.31
C LYS A 170 -7.90 7.41 8.33
N SER A 171 -8.02 7.15 9.64
CA SER A 171 -7.39 8.02 10.64
C SER A 171 -5.98 7.62 11.06
N HIS A 172 -5.53 6.37 10.91
CA HIS A 172 -4.23 5.93 11.42
C HIS A 172 -3.15 5.69 10.36
N HIS A 173 -3.50 5.28 9.14
CA HIS A 173 -2.58 5.17 8.01
C HIS A 173 -2.83 6.20 6.89
N ASN A 174 -3.99 6.84 6.90
CA ASN A 174 -4.26 8.05 6.14
C ASN A 174 -4.32 9.23 7.11
N VAL A 175 -3.19 9.81 7.44
CA VAL A 175 -3.15 11.09 8.16
C VAL A 175 -3.71 12.14 7.22
N GLY A 176 -5.02 12.39 7.33
CA GLY A 176 -5.71 13.46 6.60
C GLY A 176 -6.52 13.03 5.39
N GLY A 177 -7.45 12.13 5.47
CA GLY A 177 -8.50 11.91 4.45
C GLY A 177 -8.03 11.60 3.02
N LEU A 178 -8.89 10.99 2.24
CA LEU A 178 -8.72 10.98 0.78
C LEU A 178 -8.77 12.41 0.25
N PRO A 179 -8.01 12.72 -0.81
CA PRO A 179 -8.07 14.02 -1.45
C PRO A 179 -9.52 14.36 -1.83
N ASP A 180 -10.07 15.45 -1.28
CA ASP A 180 -11.41 15.93 -1.61
C ASP A 180 -11.55 16.36 -3.08
N TYR A 181 -10.44 16.46 -3.79
CA TYR A 181 -10.33 17.01 -5.13
C TYR A 181 -10.05 16.00 -6.26
N VAL A 182 -9.77 14.73 -5.91
CA VAL A 182 -9.59 13.67 -6.93
C VAL A 182 -10.75 12.69 -6.81
N ASP A 183 -11.64 12.73 -7.78
CA ASP A 183 -12.86 11.93 -7.82
C ASP A 183 -12.53 10.49 -8.26
N PHE A 184 -11.91 9.72 -7.35
CA PHE A 184 -11.66 8.30 -7.59
C PHE A 184 -12.98 7.53 -7.51
N LYS A 185 -13.26 6.69 -8.49
CA LYS A 185 -14.44 5.80 -8.47
C LYS A 185 -14.35 4.80 -7.33
N GLU A 186 -13.15 4.27 -7.11
CA GLU A 186 -12.95 3.22 -6.12
C GLU A 186 -11.48 3.12 -5.66
N ILE A 187 -11.31 2.62 -4.43
CA ILE A 187 -10.01 2.28 -3.87
C ILE A 187 -9.77 0.78 -4.07
N ILE A 188 -8.58 0.43 -4.53
CA ILE A 188 -8.11 -0.96 -4.65
C ILE A 188 -7.11 -1.23 -3.53
N GLU A 189 -7.39 -2.21 -2.70
CA GLU A 189 -6.56 -2.62 -1.57
C GLU A 189 -6.07 -4.07 -1.77
N PRO A 190 -4.97 -4.27 -2.50
CA PRO A 190 -4.50 -5.61 -2.89
C PRO A 190 -4.12 -6.50 -1.72
N LEU A 191 -3.79 -5.92 -0.56
CA LEU A 191 -3.20 -6.62 0.58
C LEU A 191 -4.12 -6.67 1.79
N ARG A 192 -5.36 -6.16 1.67
CA ARG A 192 -6.31 -5.98 2.78
C ARG A 192 -6.55 -7.23 3.63
N ASN A 193 -6.48 -8.42 3.01
CA ASN A 193 -6.74 -9.69 3.67
C ASN A 193 -5.46 -10.45 4.05
N LEU A 194 -4.29 -9.83 3.92
CA LEU A 194 -3.00 -10.46 4.16
C LEU A 194 -2.35 -9.94 5.44
N PHE A 195 -1.72 -10.85 6.18
CA PHE A 195 -0.80 -10.51 7.26
C PHE A 195 0.57 -10.07 6.70
N LYS A 196 1.35 -9.36 7.51
CA LYS A 196 2.66 -8.83 7.12
C LYS A 196 3.62 -9.88 6.57
N ASP A 197 3.62 -11.08 7.15
CA ASP A 197 4.47 -12.18 6.69
C ASP A 197 4.01 -12.77 5.37
N GLU A 198 2.70 -12.76 5.09
CA GLU A 198 2.14 -13.14 3.79
C GLU A 198 2.50 -12.11 2.71
N VAL A 199 2.43 -10.81 3.06
CA VAL A 199 2.86 -9.74 2.14
C VAL A 199 4.34 -9.88 1.76
N ARG A 200 5.22 -10.20 2.72
CA ARG A 200 6.63 -10.46 2.44
C ARG A 200 6.84 -11.67 1.53
N LYS A 201 6.11 -12.77 1.77
CA LYS A 201 6.14 -13.96 0.90
C LYS A 201 5.64 -13.63 -0.50
N LEU A 202 4.54 -12.89 -0.59
CA LEU A 202 3.99 -12.44 -1.86
C LEU A 202 4.96 -11.58 -2.67
N GLY A 203 5.77 -10.76 -1.98
CA GLY A 203 6.83 -9.96 -2.60
C GLY A 203 8.03 -10.77 -3.13
N THR A 204 8.12 -12.07 -2.83
CA THR A 204 9.16 -12.98 -3.35
C THR A 204 8.67 -13.86 -4.50
N GLU A 205 7.39 -13.88 -4.81
CA GLU A 205 6.75 -14.56 -5.96
C GLU A 205 6.75 -13.68 -7.22
#